data_a5d8d0d48330d4bc6d6da4fca38d8bf5
#
_entry.id   a5d8d0d48330d4bc6d6da4fca38d8bf5
#
_cell.length_a   1.000
_cell.length_b   1.000
_cell.length_c   1.000
_cell.angle_alpha   90.00
_cell.angle_beta   90.00
_cell.angle_gamma   90.00
#
_symmetry.space_group_name_H-M   'P 1'
#
loop_
_entity.id
_entity.type
_entity.pdbx_description
1 polymer ?
#
loop_
_entity_poly.entity_id
_entity_poly.type
_entity_poly.pdbx_seq_one_letter_code
_entity_poly.pdbx_strand_id
1 'polypeptide(L)'
;MSSRTRVELGRREDLGADCANCFGLCCVALAFSRSSDFPVDKPAGDPCSNLDSEDACTIHRRLRPEGFVGCTVFDCFGAGQKVSTHTFGGVSWRSDAAVRERMFAVFPLVRRLHELLWYLDVALEVDAADGDAVRRRFEAVHALTLASPEEILAADVDAEFAASRPLLIAASASARAGVGTGSDRRLVPGADLLGADLRGADLRGTDLRGALLIAADLRRTDLHRCDVLGVDLRDADVSGADLSGALYLTQAQVSSTRGDAATVLPPHFERPSHWSSTTAPDRPRASGRPSAGPRRTGRRR
;
A
#
# COMPACT_ATOMS: atom_id res chain seq x y z
N MET A 1 34.59 -1.41 -6.52
CA MET A 1 33.35 -1.31 -7.31
C MET A 1 32.64 -2.64 -7.21
N SER A 2 31.66 -2.75 -6.33
CA SER A 2 30.83 -3.95 -6.23
C SER A 2 29.95 -4.02 -7.47
N SER A 3 30.11 -5.03 -8.31
CA SER A 3 29.26 -5.25 -9.46
C SER A 3 27.90 -5.69 -8.92
N ARG A 4 26.94 -4.76 -8.84
CA ARG A 4 25.57 -5.08 -8.55
C ARG A 4 25.04 -5.94 -9.69
N THR A 5 24.74 -7.20 -9.40
CA THR A 5 24.27 -8.16 -10.40
C THR A 5 22.88 -7.71 -10.85
N ARG A 6 22.71 -7.52 -12.16
CA ARG A 6 21.41 -7.25 -12.78
C ARG A 6 20.57 -8.52 -12.67
N VAL A 7 19.61 -8.55 -11.79
CA VAL A 7 18.64 -9.64 -11.69
C VAL A 7 17.45 -9.26 -12.56
N GLU A 8 17.13 -10.07 -13.57
CA GLU A 8 15.83 -10.01 -14.24
C GLU A 8 14.82 -10.63 -13.30
N LEU A 9 14.06 -9.77 -12.64
CA LEU A 9 13.02 -10.15 -11.71
C LEU A 9 11.74 -10.48 -12.48
N GLY A 10 10.99 -11.50 -12.06
CA GLY A 10 9.65 -11.78 -12.57
C GLY A 10 8.67 -10.65 -12.25
N ARG A 11 7.47 -10.66 -12.86
CA ARG A 11 6.52 -9.52 -12.79
C ARG A 11 6.28 -9.00 -11.37
N ARG A 12 6.00 -9.86 -10.38
CA ARG A 12 5.80 -9.47 -8.98
C ARG A 12 7.09 -9.16 -8.24
N GLU A 13 8.16 -9.85 -8.58
CA GLU A 13 9.49 -9.63 -8.00
C GLU A 13 10.01 -8.24 -8.35
N ASP A 14 9.74 -7.74 -9.57
CA ASP A 14 10.10 -6.37 -9.99
C ASP A 14 9.33 -5.28 -9.21
N LEU A 15 8.14 -5.60 -8.68
CA LEU A 15 7.29 -4.67 -7.94
C LEU A 15 7.50 -4.76 -6.41
N GLY A 16 8.42 -5.58 -5.95
CA GLY A 16 8.86 -5.64 -4.55
C GLY A 16 10.05 -4.74 -4.28
N ALA A 17 10.15 -4.17 -3.09
CA ALA A 17 11.27 -3.31 -2.71
C ALA A 17 12.57 -4.11 -2.59
N ASP A 18 13.63 -3.69 -3.29
CA ASP A 18 14.99 -4.19 -3.16
C ASP A 18 15.93 -3.04 -2.77
N CYS A 19 16.03 -2.79 -1.47
CA CYS A 19 16.84 -1.70 -0.94
C CYS A 19 18.35 -1.91 -1.16
N ALA A 20 18.81 -3.16 -1.38
CA ALA A 20 20.21 -3.44 -1.64
C ALA A 20 20.67 -2.92 -3.03
N ASN A 21 19.74 -2.79 -3.96
CA ASN A 21 19.97 -2.28 -5.32
C ASN A 21 19.42 -0.86 -5.54
N CYS A 22 19.10 -0.14 -4.45
CA CYS A 22 18.58 1.22 -4.48
C CYS A 22 19.60 2.21 -3.88
N PHE A 23 19.65 3.43 -4.39
CA PHE A 23 20.45 4.52 -3.83
C PHE A 23 19.77 5.23 -2.65
N GLY A 24 18.95 4.53 -1.88
CA GLY A 24 18.26 5.09 -0.71
C GLY A 24 17.23 6.16 -1.07
N LEU A 25 16.57 6.07 -2.23
CA LEU A 25 15.74 7.16 -2.79
C LEU A 25 14.59 7.59 -1.89
N CYS A 26 13.95 6.69 -1.14
CA CYS A 26 12.96 7.07 -0.14
C CYS A 26 13.56 7.92 1.00
N CYS A 27 14.84 7.70 1.33
CA CYS A 27 15.55 8.44 2.37
C CYS A 27 16.04 9.82 1.91
N VAL A 28 16.08 10.10 0.61
CA VAL A 28 16.58 11.37 0.08
C VAL A 28 15.51 12.17 -0.66
N ALA A 29 14.79 11.57 -1.61
CA ALA A 29 13.87 12.28 -2.47
C ALA A 29 12.60 12.78 -1.75
N LEU A 30 12.13 12.03 -0.73
CA LEU A 30 10.87 12.32 -0.06
C LEU A 30 11.05 13.21 1.16
N ALA A 31 10.08 14.11 1.41
CA ALA A 31 9.98 14.87 2.64
C ALA A 31 9.15 14.12 3.69
N PHE A 32 9.43 14.39 4.96
CA PHE A 32 8.53 14.05 6.07
C PHE A 32 8.64 15.09 7.18
N SER A 33 7.57 15.25 7.96
CA SER A 33 7.50 16.19 9.06
C SER A 33 7.33 15.44 10.38
N ARG A 34 7.84 16.06 11.46
CA ARG A 34 7.65 15.57 12.83
C ARG A 34 6.18 15.33 13.13
N SER A 35 5.87 14.11 13.55
CA SER A 35 4.51 13.64 13.83
C SER A 35 4.55 12.39 14.70
N SER A 36 3.43 11.68 14.83
CA SER A 36 3.40 10.32 15.39
C SER A 36 4.22 9.32 14.57
N ASP A 37 4.46 9.61 13.29
CA ASP A 37 5.09 8.70 12.34
C ASP A 37 6.59 8.98 12.13
N PHE A 38 7.06 10.19 12.52
CA PHE A 38 8.45 10.62 12.37
C PHE A 38 8.92 11.48 13.54
N PRO A 39 10.11 11.20 14.12
CA PRO A 39 10.63 11.97 15.25
C PRO A 39 11.26 13.31 14.86
N VAL A 40 11.51 13.53 13.57
CA VAL A 40 12.21 14.71 13.04
C VAL A 40 11.56 15.22 11.76
N ASP A 41 11.88 16.47 11.40
CA ASP A 41 11.57 17.02 10.08
C ASP A 41 12.70 16.70 9.10
N LYS A 42 12.34 16.39 7.84
CA LYS A 42 13.29 16.19 6.74
C LYS A 42 12.72 16.79 5.45
N PRO A 43 13.37 17.82 4.87
CA PRO A 43 12.99 18.35 3.55
C PRO A 43 13.18 17.30 2.44
N ALA A 44 12.44 17.45 1.34
CA ALA A 44 12.71 16.70 0.12
C ALA A 44 14.10 17.06 -0.43
N GLY A 45 14.82 16.09 -0.92
CA GLY A 45 16.17 16.27 -1.48
C GLY A 45 17.30 16.24 -0.45
N ASP A 46 17.00 16.36 0.84
CA ASP A 46 18.00 16.23 1.90
C ASP A 46 18.13 14.76 2.33
N PRO A 47 19.34 14.23 2.49
CA PRO A 47 19.53 12.88 3.01
C PRO A 47 19.02 12.74 4.45
N CYS A 48 18.30 11.65 4.73
CA CYS A 48 17.98 11.28 6.10
C CYS A 48 19.27 11.04 6.91
N SER A 49 19.28 11.49 8.17
CA SER A 49 20.42 11.29 9.07
C SER A 49 20.79 9.83 9.33
N ASN A 50 19.86 8.91 9.05
CA ASN A 50 20.06 7.46 9.16
C ASN A 50 20.52 6.80 7.86
N LEU A 51 20.78 7.56 6.79
CA LEU A 51 21.33 7.06 5.54
C LEU A 51 22.86 7.15 5.58
N ASP A 52 23.52 6.02 5.39
CA ASP A 52 25.00 5.98 5.36
C ASP A 52 25.60 6.36 4.01
N SER A 53 26.92 6.28 3.91
CA SER A 53 27.67 6.57 2.68
C SER A 53 27.46 5.55 1.56
N GLU A 54 26.98 4.35 1.90
CA GLU A 54 26.69 3.27 0.96
C GLU A 54 25.20 3.22 0.56
N ASP A 55 24.47 4.28 0.88
CA ASP A 55 23.03 4.41 0.60
C ASP A 55 22.13 3.38 1.36
N ALA A 56 22.62 2.84 2.46
CA ALA A 56 21.85 1.94 3.31
C ALA A 56 21.27 2.66 4.53
N CYS A 57 20.05 2.27 4.93
CA CYS A 57 19.43 2.77 6.15
C CYS A 57 20.01 2.03 7.37
N THR A 58 20.75 2.73 8.24
CA THR A 58 21.41 2.16 9.41
C THR A 58 20.46 1.65 10.49
N ILE A 59 19.21 2.10 10.47
CA ILE A 59 18.17 1.72 11.43
C ILE A 59 17.04 0.88 10.82
N HIS A 60 17.18 0.39 9.57
CA HIS A 60 16.11 -0.27 8.83
C HIS A 60 15.38 -1.36 9.63
N ARG A 61 16.12 -2.16 10.41
CA ARG A 61 15.54 -3.21 11.26
C ARG A 61 14.91 -2.70 12.56
N ARG A 62 15.05 -1.40 12.88
CA ARG A 62 14.62 -0.77 14.15
C ARG A 62 13.80 0.50 13.90
N LEU A 63 13.22 0.66 12.73
CA LEU A 63 12.47 1.87 12.34
C LEU A 63 11.38 2.25 13.36
N ARG A 64 10.53 1.30 13.77
CA ARG A 64 9.47 1.58 14.75
C ARG A 64 10.02 1.93 16.15
N PRO A 65 10.94 1.17 16.77
CA PRO A 65 11.56 1.56 18.03
C PRO A 65 12.24 2.93 18.00
N GLU A 66 12.80 3.31 16.87
CA GLU A 66 13.46 4.61 16.65
C GLU A 66 12.46 5.73 16.28
N GLY A 67 11.14 5.44 16.25
CA GLY A 67 10.09 6.42 15.98
C GLY A 67 9.83 6.70 14.50
N PHE A 68 10.42 5.97 13.56
CA PHE A 68 10.23 6.11 12.12
C PHE A 68 9.13 5.16 11.60
N VAL A 69 7.94 5.25 12.20
CA VAL A 69 6.78 4.41 11.85
C VAL A 69 6.40 4.59 10.38
N GLY A 70 6.41 5.84 9.88
CA GLY A 70 6.07 6.14 8.48
C GLY A 70 6.96 5.43 7.46
N CYS A 71 8.24 5.17 7.79
CA CYS A 71 9.11 4.38 6.91
C CYS A 71 8.68 2.90 6.83
N THR A 72 8.02 2.35 7.85
CA THR A 72 7.58 0.94 7.85
C THR A 72 6.31 0.72 7.03
N VAL A 73 5.53 1.77 6.79
CA VAL A 73 4.31 1.74 5.99
C VAL A 73 4.50 2.30 4.58
N PHE A 74 5.71 2.76 4.25
CA PHE A 74 6.05 3.21 2.92
C PHE A 74 6.40 2.01 2.03
N ASP A 75 5.82 1.96 0.83
CA ASP A 75 6.16 1.00 -0.21
C ASP A 75 6.58 1.74 -1.48
N CYS A 76 7.75 1.45 -2.00
CA CYS A 76 8.21 1.99 -3.28
C CYS A 76 7.78 1.13 -4.47
N PHE A 77 7.15 -0.02 -4.25
CA PHE A 77 6.77 -0.98 -5.30
C PHE A 77 7.92 -1.28 -6.26
N GLY A 78 9.14 -1.38 -5.77
CA GLY A 78 10.31 -1.64 -6.61
C GLY A 78 10.85 -0.42 -7.39
N ALA A 79 10.24 0.74 -7.30
CA ALA A 79 10.68 1.93 -8.03
C ALA A 79 12.09 2.39 -7.64
N GLY A 80 12.52 2.13 -6.39
CA GLY A 80 13.83 2.52 -5.92
C GLY A 80 14.97 1.88 -6.72
N GLN A 81 14.98 0.55 -6.79
CA GLN A 81 15.98 -0.18 -7.58
C GLN A 81 15.81 0.07 -9.08
N LYS A 82 14.57 0.19 -9.58
CA LYS A 82 14.30 0.49 -11.00
C LYS A 82 14.93 1.80 -11.42
N VAL A 83 14.72 2.88 -10.68
CA VAL A 83 15.29 4.20 -10.96
C VAL A 83 16.81 4.14 -10.82
N SER A 84 17.35 3.53 -9.77
CA SER A 84 18.79 3.46 -9.50
C SER A 84 19.55 2.67 -10.57
N THR A 85 19.08 1.49 -10.94
CA THR A 85 19.83 0.56 -11.79
C THR A 85 19.48 0.67 -13.26
N HIS A 86 18.19 0.87 -13.60
CA HIS A 86 17.73 0.93 -14.98
C HIS A 86 17.69 2.36 -15.49
N THR A 87 16.88 3.24 -14.89
CA THR A 87 16.64 4.59 -15.43
C THR A 87 17.90 5.44 -15.44
N PHE A 88 18.75 5.32 -14.41
CA PHE A 88 20.03 6.05 -14.32
C PHE A 88 21.27 5.16 -14.48
N GLY A 89 21.11 3.91 -14.92
CA GLY A 89 22.22 3.03 -15.29
C GLY A 89 23.23 2.75 -14.17
N GLY A 90 22.85 2.86 -12.89
CA GLY A 90 23.75 2.69 -11.76
C GLY A 90 24.55 3.95 -11.39
N VAL A 91 24.28 5.10 -12.03
CA VAL A 91 24.89 6.38 -11.65
C VAL A 91 24.18 6.94 -10.43
N SER A 92 24.91 7.13 -9.32
CA SER A 92 24.34 7.63 -8.06
C SER A 92 23.98 9.11 -8.12
N TRP A 93 22.95 9.51 -7.41
CA TRP A 93 22.57 10.93 -7.18
C TRP A 93 23.70 11.74 -6.51
N ARG A 94 24.68 11.06 -5.90
CA ARG A 94 25.86 11.69 -5.28
C ARG A 94 26.89 12.17 -6.31
N SER A 95 26.82 11.71 -7.56
CA SER A 95 27.83 11.98 -8.58
C SER A 95 27.82 13.44 -9.05
N ASP A 96 26.65 14.01 -9.28
CA ASP A 96 26.50 15.42 -9.63
C ASP A 96 25.07 15.95 -9.34
N ALA A 97 24.92 17.30 -9.34
CA ALA A 97 23.68 17.97 -9.01
C ALA A 97 22.56 17.73 -10.04
N ALA A 98 22.90 17.61 -11.33
CA ALA A 98 21.89 17.42 -12.39
C ALA A 98 21.31 15.99 -12.35
N VAL A 99 22.15 14.98 -12.07
CA VAL A 99 21.66 13.61 -11.83
C VAL A 99 20.76 13.57 -10.61
N ARG A 100 21.15 14.23 -9.51
CA ARG A 100 20.35 14.31 -8.28
C ARG A 100 18.96 14.88 -8.54
N GLU A 101 18.89 16.05 -9.15
CA GLU A 101 17.63 16.75 -9.41
C GLU A 101 16.68 15.88 -10.24
N ARG A 102 17.17 15.34 -11.36
CA ARG A 102 16.37 14.49 -12.25
C ARG A 102 15.94 13.18 -11.58
N MET A 103 16.84 12.51 -10.86
CA MET A 103 16.56 11.25 -10.19
C MET A 103 15.47 11.43 -9.12
N PHE A 104 15.53 12.52 -8.36
CA PHE A 104 14.54 12.81 -7.31
C PHE A 104 13.17 13.21 -7.88
N ALA A 105 13.13 13.87 -9.05
CA ALA A 105 11.89 14.19 -9.76
C ALA A 105 11.27 12.94 -10.42
N VAL A 106 12.06 12.04 -10.97
CA VAL A 106 11.61 10.80 -11.62
C VAL A 106 11.09 9.76 -10.61
N PHE A 107 11.74 9.63 -9.45
CA PHE A 107 11.43 8.57 -8.49
C PHE A 107 9.95 8.52 -8.06
N PRO A 108 9.28 9.61 -7.66
CA PRO A 108 7.87 9.56 -7.28
C PRO A 108 6.94 9.19 -8.44
N LEU A 109 7.28 9.53 -9.68
CA LEU A 109 6.50 9.17 -10.86
C LEU A 109 6.60 7.67 -11.15
N VAL A 110 7.83 7.12 -11.15
CA VAL A 110 8.05 5.67 -11.33
C VAL A 110 7.40 4.89 -10.20
N ARG A 111 7.45 5.37 -8.96
CA ARG A 111 6.75 4.73 -7.84
C ARG A 111 5.24 4.63 -8.09
N ARG A 112 4.62 5.69 -8.58
CA ARG A 112 3.17 5.69 -8.91
C ARG A 112 2.87 4.76 -10.08
N LEU A 113 3.71 4.73 -11.12
CA LEU A 113 3.56 3.79 -12.24
C LEU A 113 3.70 2.33 -11.77
N HIS A 114 4.63 2.03 -10.87
CA HIS A 114 4.78 0.69 -10.28
C HIS A 114 3.60 0.31 -9.39
N GLU A 115 3.04 1.23 -8.62
CA GLU A 115 1.80 1.02 -7.89
C GLU A 115 0.63 0.66 -8.84
N LEU A 116 0.53 1.35 -9.98
CA LEU A 116 -0.47 1.03 -11.00
C LEU A 116 -0.22 -0.34 -11.64
N LEU A 117 1.04 -0.69 -11.91
CA LEU A 117 1.40 -2.03 -12.40
C LEU A 117 1.03 -3.12 -11.40
N TRP A 118 1.21 -2.89 -10.10
CA TRP A 118 0.76 -3.80 -9.05
C TRP A 118 -0.74 -4.08 -9.16
N TYR A 119 -1.57 -3.04 -9.29
CA TYR A 119 -3.01 -3.21 -9.43
C TYR A 119 -3.41 -3.90 -10.74
N LEU A 120 -2.74 -3.57 -11.84
CA LEU A 120 -2.99 -4.22 -13.14
C LEU A 120 -2.56 -5.70 -13.14
N ASP A 121 -1.47 -6.05 -12.44
CA ASP A 121 -1.03 -7.43 -12.27
C ASP A 121 -2.06 -8.26 -11.49
N VAL A 122 -2.58 -7.71 -10.37
CA VAL A 122 -3.71 -8.35 -9.65
C VAL A 122 -4.93 -8.52 -10.55
N ALA A 123 -5.26 -7.52 -11.40
CA ALA A 123 -6.37 -7.61 -12.33
C ALA A 123 -6.15 -8.68 -13.43
N LEU A 124 -4.90 -9.00 -13.80
CA LEU A 124 -4.56 -10.08 -14.73
C LEU A 124 -4.72 -11.47 -14.10
N GLU A 125 -4.57 -11.59 -12.78
CA GLU A 125 -4.73 -12.88 -12.08
C GLU A 125 -6.19 -13.26 -11.86
N VAL A 126 -7.10 -12.28 -11.80
CA VAL A 126 -8.52 -12.58 -11.75
C VAL A 126 -9.02 -12.84 -13.16
N ASP A 127 -9.88 -13.84 -13.32
CA ASP A 127 -10.48 -14.18 -14.62
C ASP A 127 -11.45 -13.07 -15.06
N ALA A 128 -10.87 -11.98 -15.54
CA ALA A 128 -11.60 -10.79 -15.95
C ALA A 128 -12.16 -10.97 -17.37
N ALA A 129 -13.37 -10.47 -17.60
CA ALA A 129 -14.06 -10.53 -18.90
C ALA A 129 -13.28 -9.86 -20.05
N ASP A 130 -12.30 -8.98 -19.75
CA ASP A 130 -11.45 -8.28 -20.72
C ASP A 130 -9.96 -8.34 -20.34
N GLY A 131 -9.46 -9.55 -20.13
CA GLY A 131 -8.05 -9.79 -19.79
C GLY A 131 -7.05 -9.22 -20.81
N ASP A 132 -7.42 -9.16 -22.09
CA ASP A 132 -6.57 -8.61 -23.15
C ASP A 132 -6.44 -7.08 -23.02
N ALA A 133 -7.51 -6.36 -22.66
CA ALA A 133 -7.42 -4.93 -22.42
C ALA A 133 -6.56 -4.61 -21.19
N VAL A 134 -6.69 -5.39 -20.11
CA VAL A 134 -5.83 -5.25 -18.93
C VAL A 134 -4.37 -5.51 -19.30
N ARG A 135 -4.07 -6.55 -20.09
CA ARG A 135 -2.72 -6.87 -20.56
C ARG A 135 -2.11 -5.75 -21.38
N ARG A 136 -2.83 -5.25 -22.40
CA ARG A 136 -2.36 -4.10 -23.21
C ARG A 136 -2.09 -2.88 -22.32
N ARG A 137 -2.92 -2.65 -21.33
CA ARG A 137 -2.72 -1.55 -20.39
C ARG A 137 -1.51 -1.72 -19.52
N PHE A 138 -1.31 -2.93 -18.97
CA PHE A 138 -0.11 -3.29 -18.22
C PHE A 138 1.16 -3.05 -19.06
N GLU A 139 1.18 -3.52 -20.29
CA GLU A 139 2.33 -3.38 -21.20
C GLU A 139 2.60 -1.91 -21.52
N ALA A 140 1.57 -1.09 -21.73
CA ALA A 140 1.73 0.35 -21.96
C ALA A 140 2.32 1.08 -20.75
N VAL A 141 1.80 0.83 -19.56
CA VAL A 141 2.33 1.42 -18.31
C VAL A 141 3.75 0.90 -18.03
N HIS A 142 4.01 -0.39 -18.25
CA HIS A 142 5.35 -0.96 -18.09
C HIS A 142 6.35 -0.31 -19.04
N ALA A 143 5.99 -0.06 -20.32
CA ALA A 143 6.84 0.63 -21.26
C ALA A 143 7.26 2.04 -20.79
N LEU A 144 6.36 2.77 -20.13
CA LEU A 144 6.69 4.07 -19.53
C LEU A 144 7.76 3.96 -18.44
N THR A 145 7.77 2.88 -17.66
CA THR A 145 8.81 2.67 -16.63
C THR A 145 10.18 2.34 -17.21
N LEU A 146 10.24 2.02 -18.51
CA LEU A 146 11.47 1.72 -19.25
C LEU A 146 11.97 2.94 -20.07
N ALA A 147 11.18 4.00 -20.12
CA ALA A 147 11.48 5.20 -20.90
C ALA A 147 12.65 6.01 -20.30
N SER A 148 13.14 6.99 -21.05
CA SER A 148 14.16 7.93 -20.56
C SER A 148 13.64 8.79 -19.39
N PRO A 149 14.53 9.36 -18.56
CA PRO A 149 14.13 10.28 -17.51
C PRO A 149 13.27 11.45 -18.03
N GLU A 150 13.58 11.97 -19.20
CA GLU A 150 12.86 13.08 -19.84
C GLU A 150 11.45 12.68 -20.24
N GLU A 151 11.26 11.50 -20.82
CA GLU A 151 9.95 10.95 -21.19
C GLU A 151 9.10 10.63 -19.95
N ILE A 152 9.71 10.08 -18.89
CA ILE A 152 9.01 9.83 -17.62
C ILE A 152 8.54 11.14 -17.00
N LEU A 153 9.38 12.19 -17.01
CA LEU A 153 9.01 13.51 -16.47
C LEU A 153 7.92 14.19 -17.28
N ALA A 154 7.79 13.89 -18.57
CA ALA A 154 6.74 14.42 -19.46
C ALA A 154 5.44 13.61 -19.38
N ALA A 155 5.45 12.42 -18.77
CA ALA A 155 4.27 11.55 -18.71
C ALA A 155 3.20 12.10 -17.76
N ASP A 156 1.94 12.06 -18.19
CA ASP A 156 0.78 12.33 -17.33
C ASP A 156 0.36 11.06 -16.59
N VAL A 157 0.99 10.84 -15.42
CA VAL A 157 0.72 9.67 -14.58
C VAL A 157 -0.73 9.64 -14.06
N ASP A 158 -1.38 10.80 -13.88
CA ASP A 158 -2.79 10.86 -13.48
C ASP A 158 -3.70 10.35 -14.60
N ALA A 159 -3.39 10.70 -15.86
CA ALA A 159 -4.11 10.16 -17.03
C ALA A 159 -3.95 8.63 -17.13
N GLU A 160 -2.76 8.08 -16.78
CA GLU A 160 -2.51 6.63 -16.73
C GLU A 160 -3.43 5.93 -15.72
N PHE A 161 -3.56 6.47 -14.50
CA PHE A 161 -4.50 5.96 -13.49
C PHE A 161 -5.96 6.09 -13.97
N ALA A 162 -6.34 7.24 -14.52
CA ALA A 162 -7.70 7.49 -15.00
C ALA A 162 -8.11 6.49 -16.10
N ALA A 163 -7.21 6.22 -17.06
CA ALA A 163 -7.46 5.25 -18.14
C ALA A 163 -7.49 3.79 -17.65
N SER A 164 -6.77 3.46 -16.57
CA SER A 164 -6.74 2.11 -16.00
C SER A 164 -7.93 1.82 -15.07
N ARG A 165 -8.48 2.84 -14.42
CA ARG A 165 -9.56 2.72 -13.45
C ARG A 165 -10.77 1.88 -13.91
N PRO A 166 -11.34 2.07 -15.12
CA PRO A 166 -12.46 1.25 -15.57
C PRO A 166 -12.12 -0.24 -15.64
N LEU A 167 -10.90 -0.58 -16.07
CA LEU A 167 -10.42 -1.96 -16.18
C LEU A 167 -10.30 -2.61 -14.80
N LEU A 168 -9.71 -1.91 -13.82
CA LEU A 168 -9.58 -2.38 -12.44
C LEU A 168 -10.95 -2.61 -11.80
N ILE A 169 -11.92 -1.70 -12.03
CA ILE A 169 -13.29 -1.84 -11.54
C ILE A 169 -13.98 -3.07 -12.16
N ALA A 170 -13.84 -3.26 -13.47
CA ALA A 170 -14.45 -4.39 -14.18
C ALA A 170 -13.85 -5.73 -13.73
N ALA A 171 -12.52 -5.81 -13.58
CA ALA A 171 -11.83 -6.99 -13.07
C ALA A 171 -12.29 -7.33 -11.64
N SER A 172 -12.37 -6.33 -10.76
CA SER A 172 -12.90 -6.51 -9.41
C SER A 172 -14.35 -7.00 -9.40
N ALA A 173 -15.22 -6.41 -10.23
CA ALA A 173 -16.61 -6.83 -10.33
C ALA A 173 -16.73 -8.28 -10.81
N SER A 174 -15.93 -8.69 -11.80
CA SER A 174 -15.85 -10.08 -12.28
C SER A 174 -15.39 -11.04 -11.17
N ALA A 175 -14.31 -10.70 -10.47
CA ALA A 175 -13.79 -11.53 -9.37
C ALA A 175 -14.78 -11.72 -8.23
N ARG A 176 -15.58 -10.71 -7.92
CA ARG A 176 -16.60 -10.72 -6.87
C ARG A 176 -17.93 -11.35 -7.29
N ALA A 177 -18.12 -11.58 -8.59
CA ALA A 177 -19.35 -12.19 -9.11
C ALA A 177 -19.54 -13.60 -8.51
N GLY A 178 -20.75 -13.87 -8.02
CA GLY A 178 -21.10 -15.17 -7.42
C GLY A 178 -20.60 -15.39 -5.99
N VAL A 179 -19.86 -14.43 -5.41
CA VAL A 179 -19.52 -14.44 -3.99
C VAL A 179 -20.65 -13.72 -3.23
N GLY A 180 -21.22 -14.39 -2.22
CA GLY A 180 -22.22 -13.76 -1.36
C GLY A 180 -21.60 -12.60 -0.60
N THR A 181 -22.23 -11.45 -0.63
CA THR A 181 -21.81 -10.28 0.16
C THR A 181 -22.56 -10.25 1.48
N GLY A 182 -21.92 -9.74 2.52
CA GLY A 182 -22.57 -9.46 3.80
C GLY A 182 -23.76 -8.51 3.65
N SER A 183 -24.69 -8.56 4.60
CA SER A 183 -25.92 -7.74 4.57
C SER A 183 -25.75 -6.32 5.14
N ASP A 184 -24.57 -5.93 5.57
CA ASP A 184 -24.32 -4.61 6.16
C ASP A 184 -24.26 -3.53 5.08
N ARG A 185 -25.31 -2.70 5.04
CA ARG A 185 -25.46 -1.62 4.04
C ARG A 185 -24.44 -0.48 4.17
N ARG A 186 -23.64 -0.47 5.23
CA ARG A 186 -22.53 0.51 5.39
C ARG A 186 -21.33 0.16 4.55
N LEU A 187 -21.22 -1.10 4.13
CA LEU A 187 -20.06 -1.63 3.40
C LEU A 187 -20.19 -1.30 1.91
N VAL A 188 -19.81 -0.09 1.55
CA VAL A 188 -19.87 0.44 0.17
C VAL A 188 -18.57 1.17 -0.17
N PRO A 189 -18.27 1.39 -1.47
CA PRO A 189 -17.12 2.19 -1.87
C PRO A 189 -17.12 3.58 -1.22
N GLY A 190 -15.95 3.99 -0.70
CA GLY A 190 -15.75 5.28 -0.04
C GLY A 190 -16.42 5.42 1.33
N ALA A 191 -16.92 4.33 1.93
CA ALA A 191 -17.57 4.38 3.23
C ALA A 191 -16.64 4.93 4.32
N ASP A 192 -17.18 5.75 5.21
CA ASP A 192 -16.53 6.15 6.46
C ASP A 192 -16.85 5.11 7.55
N LEU A 193 -15.85 4.27 7.82
CA LEU A 193 -15.90 3.18 8.80
C LEU A 193 -14.82 3.35 9.88
N LEU A 194 -14.43 4.61 10.15
CA LEU A 194 -13.46 4.95 11.19
C LEU A 194 -13.85 4.33 12.53
N GLY A 195 -12.98 3.49 13.10
CA GLY A 195 -13.21 2.83 14.39
C GLY A 195 -14.40 1.88 14.42
N ALA A 196 -14.94 1.47 13.26
CA ALA A 196 -16.11 0.60 13.19
C ALA A 196 -15.82 -0.78 13.81
N ASP A 197 -16.78 -1.34 14.56
CA ASP A 197 -16.75 -2.74 15.01
C ASP A 197 -17.30 -3.64 13.88
N LEU A 198 -16.39 -4.30 13.18
CA LEU A 198 -16.65 -5.26 12.10
C LEU A 198 -16.19 -6.67 12.46
N ARG A 199 -15.90 -6.97 13.73
CA ARG A 199 -15.38 -8.28 14.17
C ARG A 199 -16.24 -9.44 13.68
N GLY A 200 -15.58 -10.41 13.05
CA GLY A 200 -16.24 -11.60 12.54
C GLY A 200 -17.28 -11.30 11.46
N ALA A 201 -17.28 -10.07 10.90
CA ALA A 201 -18.15 -9.76 9.78
C ALA A 201 -17.72 -10.57 8.54
N ASP A 202 -18.69 -10.99 7.74
CA ASP A 202 -18.48 -11.56 6.43
C ASP A 202 -18.30 -10.41 5.43
N LEU A 203 -17.03 -10.16 5.04
CA LEU A 203 -16.65 -9.12 4.08
C LEU A 203 -16.37 -9.70 2.69
N ARG A 204 -16.60 -10.99 2.49
CA ARG A 204 -16.36 -11.65 1.20
C ARG A 204 -17.11 -10.95 0.08
N GLY A 205 -16.43 -10.77 -1.03
CA GLY A 205 -17.00 -10.15 -2.23
C GLY A 205 -17.46 -8.70 -2.06
N THR A 206 -17.18 -8.06 -0.93
CA THR A 206 -17.58 -6.67 -0.67
C THR A 206 -16.70 -5.68 -1.44
N ASP A 207 -17.31 -4.60 -1.93
CA ASP A 207 -16.59 -3.50 -2.57
C ASP A 207 -16.35 -2.37 -1.55
N LEU A 208 -15.13 -2.31 -1.02
CA LEU A 208 -14.71 -1.31 -0.05
C LEU A 208 -13.73 -0.28 -0.63
N ARG A 209 -13.60 -0.18 -1.96
CA ARG A 209 -12.66 0.74 -2.59
C ARG A 209 -12.73 2.15 -2.02
N GLY A 210 -11.57 2.67 -1.59
CA GLY A 210 -11.44 4.00 -1.03
C GLY A 210 -12.13 4.21 0.33
N ALA A 211 -12.62 3.15 0.99
CA ALA A 211 -13.22 3.27 2.32
C ALA A 211 -12.16 3.64 3.39
N LEU A 212 -12.61 4.33 4.43
CA LEU A 212 -11.79 4.68 5.58
C LEU A 212 -12.05 3.67 6.72
N LEU A 213 -11.14 2.72 6.88
CA LEU A 213 -11.15 1.70 7.94
C LEU A 213 -10.13 1.98 9.05
N ILE A 214 -9.74 3.25 9.20
CA ILE A 214 -8.76 3.68 10.20
C ILE A 214 -9.23 3.24 11.60
N ALA A 215 -8.36 2.52 12.32
CA ALA A 215 -8.64 1.99 13.67
C ALA A 215 -9.89 1.09 13.76
N ALA A 216 -10.40 0.57 12.64
CA ALA A 216 -11.52 -0.37 12.64
C ALA A 216 -11.13 -1.72 13.28
N ASP A 217 -12.08 -2.38 13.91
CA ASP A 217 -11.92 -3.73 14.45
C ASP A 217 -12.36 -4.76 13.38
N LEU A 218 -11.38 -5.29 12.65
CA LEU A 218 -11.54 -6.30 11.60
C LEU A 218 -11.15 -7.71 12.08
N ARG A 219 -11.07 -7.93 13.38
CA ARG A 219 -10.63 -9.23 13.91
C ARG A 219 -11.55 -10.35 13.46
N ARG A 220 -10.92 -11.45 12.98
CA ARG A 220 -11.63 -12.67 12.53
C ARG A 220 -12.62 -12.42 11.38
N THR A 221 -12.37 -11.39 10.57
CA THR A 221 -13.12 -11.16 9.33
C THR A 221 -12.57 -12.04 8.20
N ASP A 222 -13.42 -12.36 7.25
CA ASP A 222 -13.03 -12.99 5.99
C ASP A 222 -13.13 -11.96 4.88
N LEU A 223 -11.97 -11.61 4.28
CA LEU A 223 -11.86 -10.65 3.19
C LEU A 223 -11.68 -11.33 1.81
N HIS A 224 -12.02 -12.63 1.70
CA HIS A 224 -11.90 -13.32 0.42
C HIS A 224 -12.66 -12.58 -0.70
N ARG A 225 -11.94 -12.19 -1.76
CA ARG A 225 -12.42 -11.37 -2.88
C ARG A 225 -13.06 -10.03 -2.46
N CYS A 226 -12.74 -9.52 -1.28
CA CYS A 226 -13.06 -8.15 -0.90
C CYS A 226 -12.16 -7.20 -1.69
N ASP A 227 -12.73 -6.17 -2.31
CA ASP A 227 -11.96 -5.13 -3.01
C ASP A 227 -11.49 -4.07 -2.01
N VAL A 228 -10.19 -4.03 -1.77
CA VAL A 228 -9.55 -3.08 -0.85
C VAL A 228 -8.67 -2.05 -1.55
N LEU A 229 -8.90 -1.80 -2.86
CA LEU A 229 -8.20 -0.78 -3.62
C LEU A 229 -8.32 0.59 -2.94
N GLY A 230 -7.19 1.16 -2.51
CA GLY A 230 -7.15 2.48 -1.88
C GLY A 230 -7.87 2.58 -0.54
N VAL A 231 -8.17 1.46 0.12
CA VAL A 231 -8.71 1.45 1.49
C VAL A 231 -7.65 1.95 2.47
N ASP A 232 -8.01 2.83 3.38
CA ASP A 232 -7.16 3.27 4.48
C ASP A 232 -7.32 2.33 5.68
N LEU A 233 -6.32 1.47 5.91
CA LEU A 233 -6.28 0.47 6.98
C LEU A 233 -5.41 0.89 8.18
N ARG A 234 -5.00 2.16 8.28
CA ARG A 234 -4.11 2.60 9.37
C ARG A 234 -4.71 2.25 10.74
N ASP A 235 -3.88 1.60 11.56
CA ASP A 235 -4.26 1.16 12.92
C ASP A 235 -5.46 0.20 13.01
N ALA A 236 -6.00 -0.30 11.89
CA ALA A 236 -7.03 -1.33 11.92
C ALA A 236 -6.49 -2.62 12.56
N ASP A 237 -7.32 -3.32 13.32
CA ASP A 237 -6.97 -4.59 13.95
C ASP A 237 -7.47 -5.75 13.09
N VAL A 238 -6.55 -6.42 12.41
CA VAL A 238 -6.82 -7.59 11.54
C VAL A 238 -6.43 -8.92 12.21
N SER A 239 -6.30 -8.97 13.55
CA SER A 239 -5.92 -10.19 14.28
C SER A 239 -6.88 -11.34 13.97
N GLY A 240 -6.34 -12.47 13.51
CA GLY A 240 -7.10 -13.64 13.10
C GLY A 240 -7.96 -13.45 11.85
N ALA A 241 -7.84 -12.35 11.10
CA ALA A 241 -8.54 -12.15 9.84
C ALA A 241 -7.89 -12.94 8.69
N ASP A 242 -8.66 -13.28 7.68
CA ASP A 242 -8.17 -13.86 6.44
C ASP A 242 -8.12 -12.79 5.34
N LEU A 243 -6.90 -12.36 5.00
CA LEU A 243 -6.58 -11.39 3.95
C LEU A 243 -6.09 -12.08 2.66
N SER A 244 -5.95 -13.42 2.64
CA SER A 244 -5.26 -14.15 1.58
C SER A 244 -5.87 -13.99 0.19
N GLY A 245 -7.17 -13.71 0.13
CA GLY A 245 -7.91 -13.52 -1.11
C GLY A 245 -8.38 -12.08 -1.35
N ALA A 246 -7.90 -11.10 -0.58
CA ALA A 246 -8.29 -9.70 -0.76
C ALA A 246 -7.72 -9.14 -2.07
N LEU A 247 -8.58 -8.44 -2.84
CA LEU A 247 -8.21 -7.86 -4.13
C LEU A 247 -7.50 -6.50 -3.91
N TYR A 248 -6.41 -6.29 -4.66
CA TYR A 248 -5.62 -5.03 -4.65
C TYR A 248 -5.00 -4.66 -3.31
N LEU A 249 -4.86 -5.62 -2.40
CA LEU A 249 -4.14 -5.42 -1.16
C LEU A 249 -2.68 -5.05 -1.46
N THR A 250 -2.09 -4.16 -0.65
CA THR A 250 -0.69 -3.75 -0.74
C THR A 250 0.07 -4.04 0.54
N GLN A 251 1.40 -4.20 0.45
CA GLN A 251 2.24 -4.39 1.64
C GLN A 251 2.14 -3.18 2.59
N ALA A 252 2.04 -1.96 2.06
CA ALA A 252 1.85 -0.73 2.83
C ALA A 252 0.57 -0.79 3.69
N GLN A 253 -0.55 -1.25 3.12
CA GLN A 253 -1.79 -1.45 3.86
C GLN A 253 -1.61 -2.47 4.98
N VAL A 254 -1.01 -3.63 4.72
CA VAL A 254 -0.72 -4.65 5.74
C VAL A 254 0.20 -4.10 6.82
N SER A 255 1.26 -3.39 6.44
CA SER A 255 2.22 -2.81 7.38
C SER A 255 1.64 -1.71 8.26
N SER A 256 0.52 -1.10 7.86
CA SER A 256 -0.17 -0.07 8.62
C SER A 256 -1.15 -0.61 9.66
N THR A 257 -1.47 -1.92 9.62
CA THR A 257 -2.42 -2.56 10.52
C THR A 257 -1.76 -3.11 11.79
N ARG A 258 -2.59 -3.52 12.73
CA ARG A 258 -2.24 -4.42 13.85
C ARG A 258 -2.77 -5.81 13.53
N GLY A 259 -1.98 -6.84 13.81
CA GLY A 259 -2.36 -8.22 13.54
C GLY A 259 -1.67 -9.18 14.52
N ASP A 260 -1.88 -10.47 14.32
CA ASP A 260 -1.29 -11.52 15.15
C ASP A 260 -0.84 -12.73 14.32
N ALA A 261 -0.40 -13.79 15.01
CA ALA A 261 0.06 -15.02 14.38
C ALA A 261 -1.04 -15.75 13.61
N ALA A 262 -2.32 -15.54 13.94
CA ALA A 262 -3.47 -16.19 13.30
C ALA A 262 -3.95 -15.46 12.05
N THR A 263 -3.50 -14.23 11.80
CA THR A 263 -3.85 -13.48 10.58
C THR A 263 -3.27 -14.18 9.35
N VAL A 264 -4.08 -14.45 8.34
CA VAL A 264 -3.66 -15.08 7.09
C VAL A 264 -3.37 -14.01 6.04
N LEU A 265 -2.19 -14.07 5.44
CA LEU A 265 -1.75 -13.14 4.38
C LEU A 265 -1.62 -13.87 3.03
N PRO A 266 -1.71 -13.15 1.90
CA PRO A 266 -1.33 -13.70 0.61
C PRO A 266 0.14 -14.18 0.61
N PRO A 267 0.52 -15.18 -0.24
CA PRO A 267 1.83 -15.85 -0.18
C PRO A 267 3.05 -14.92 -0.33
N HIS A 268 2.90 -13.79 -1.01
CA HIS A 268 4.01 -12.86 -1.30
C HIS A 268 4.10 -11.67 -0.33
N PHE A 269 3.28 -11.67 0.72
CA PHE A 269 3.28 -10.60 1.71
C PHE A 269 4.15 -10.95 2.90
N GLU A 270 4.92 -9.97 3.36
CA GLU A 270 5.69 -10.07 4.59
C GLU A 270 4.81 -9.76 5.80
N ARG A 271 4.91 -10.62 6.83
CA ARG A 271 4.26 -10.34 8.12
C ARG A 271 5.01 -9.23 8.84
N PRO A 272 4.32 -8.11 9.19
CA PRO A 272 4.95 -7.02 9.90
C PRO A 272 5.54 -7.46 11.24
N SER A 273 6.77 -7.07 11.54
CA SER A 273 7.48 -7.46 12.77
C SER A 273 6.84 -6.92 14.05
N HIS A 274 5.99 -5.91 13.96
CA HIS A 274 5.27 -5.34 15.11
C HIS A 274 3.97 -6.07 15.45
N TRP A 275 3.53 -7.02 14.62
CA TRP A 275 2.36 -7.84 14.93
C TRP A 275 2.65 -8.78 16.09
N SER A 276 1.65 -9.07 16.90
CA SER A 276 1.80 -10.01 18.02
C SER A 276 2.21 -11.39 17.51
N SER A 277 3.20 -12.00 18.17
CA SER A 277 3.58 -13.40 17.92
C SER A 277 2.58 -14.40 18.51
N THR A 278 1.66 -13.93 19.37
CA THR A 278 0.61 -14.75 20.00
C THR A 278 -0.75 -14.37 19.46
N THR A 279 -1.64 -15.35 19.35
CA THR A 279 -3.05 -15.10 18.98
C THR A 279 -3.70 -14.24 20.05
N ALA A 280 -4.38 -13.15 19.61
CA ALA A 280 -5.08 -12.26 20.53
C ALA A 280 -6.21 -13.01 21.25
N PRO A 281 -6.37 -12.86 22.61
CA PRO A 281 -7.48 -13.44 23.33
C PRO A 281 -8.82 -12.86 22.85
N ASP A 282 -9.86 -13.68 22.92
CA ASP A 282 -11.22 -13.27 22.56
C ASP A 282 -11.73 -12.23 23.58
N ARG A 283 -11.73 -10.95 23.19
CA ARG A 283 -12.41 -9.92 24.00
C ARG A 283 -13.89 -9.94 23.63
N PRO A 284 -14.83 -10.13 24.62
CA PRO A 284 -16.26 -10.11 24.35
C PRO A 284 -16.66 -8.78 23.72
N ARG A 285 -17.64 -8.82 22.79
CA ARG A 285 -18.25 -7.61 22.23
C ARG A 285 -18.68 -6.68 23.37
N ALA A 286 -18.24 -5.44 23.35
CA ALA A 286 -18.81 -4.43 24.24
C ALA A 286 -20.32 -4.35 23.92
N SER A 287 -21.16 -4.79 24.86
CA SER A 287 -22.62 -4.67 24.74
C SER A 287 -22.94 -3.20 24.48
N GLY A 288 -23.60 -2.93 23.36
CA GLY A 288 -23.89 -1.58 22.88
C GLY A 288 -24.44 -0.68 23.99
N ARG A 289 -23.89 0.51 24.11
CA ARG A 289 -24.47 1.58 24.89
C ARG A 289 -25.92 1.79 24.40
N PRO A 290 -26.93 1.74 25.26
CA PRO A 290 -28.31 2.06 24.85
C PRO A 290 -28.30 3.52 24.35
N SER A 291 -28.84 3.73 23.16
CA SER A 291 -29.07 5.06 22.60
C SER A 291 -29.85 5.90 23.61
N ALA A 292 -29.28 7.02 24.06
CA ALA A 292 -30.00 7.97 24.90
C ALA A 292 -31.20 8.48 24.10
N GLY A 293 -32.40 8.09 24.52
CA GLY A 293 -33.66 8.57 23.96
C GLY A 293 -33.79 10.09 24.08
N PRO A 294 -34.60 10.73 23.23
CA PRO A 294 -34.71 12.18 23.17
C PRO A 294 -35.25 12.71 24.51
N ARG A 295 -34.52 13.66 25.11
CA ARG A 295 -34.99 14.40 26.31
C ARG A 295 -36.27 15.15 25.96
N ARG A 296 -37.39 14.74 26.56
CA ARG A 296 -38.62 15.50 26.53
C ARG A 296 -38.41 16.82 27.27
N THR A 297 -38.40 17.92 26.51
CA THR A 297 -38.50 19.26 27.06
C THR A 297 -39.92 19.46 27.57
N GLY A 298 -40.08 19.38 28.89
CA GLY A 298 -41.35 19.74 29.56
C GLY A 298 -41.54 21.26 29.51
N ARG A 299 -42.57 21.71 28.79
CA ARG A 299 -43.14 23.07 28.95
C ARG A 299 -43.76 23.15 30.34
N ARG A 300 -43.27 24.10 31.15
CA ARG A 300 -44.05 24.59 32.31
C ARG A 300 -44.79 25.87 31.89
N ARG A 301 -46.05 25.93 32.25
CA ARG A 301 -46.90 27.14 32.21
C ARG A 301 -46.48 28.12 33.29
#